data_2c2ec1b5a253e85cac6839ea618761f9
#
_entry.id   2c2ec1b5a253e85cac6839ea618761f9
#
_cell.length_a   1.000
_cell.length_b   1.000
_cell.length_c   1.000
_cell.angle_alpha   90.00
_cell.angle_beta   90.00
_cell.angle_gamma   90.00
#
_symmetry.space_group_name_H-M   'P 1'
#
loop_
_entity.id
_entity.type
_entity.pdbx_description
1 polymer ?
#
loop_
_entity_poly.entity_id
_entity_poly.type
_entity_poly.pdbx_seq_one_letter_code
_entity_poly.pdbx_strand_id
1 'polypeptide(L)'
;PSNSYIYLYGNMDMAEKLEFLDREYLSGFDFLEVDSRIGVQKGFDLPKETRREYSIMEGESEQGNTYLTYNAVVGDNLDRKLYIAFQTLDYALCSAPGAPMKEALMEKGIGKEIYSTYDNGVMQPYFSIVAKGAEEGQKEEFVHVIESVLKEQAEKGIDRKALKAGLNYLEFKYRESDFGSYPKGLMVGLQALDSWLYDDRKPLVHVEANETFAALKEELDKGYYEDLIRKYLLDNGHKSVLVLAPVKGLTAKRDGKLQKKLQEYKAGLSREEIEEVVKQTKELEEYQEEPNRKEDLEKIPLLKREDIKKEAEKYVNEERFAGDTLILTHNIFTNGIGYLRFMFDIGQIPGELFPYIGVLKNVLGMVDTENYTYGDLYHETNIKTGGIHLVVNTYIDSSNMPDYKVMLEIKAKALYENM
;
A
#
# COMPACT_ATOMS: atom_id res chain seq x y z
N PRO A 1 -1.23 29.88 -6.01
CA PRO A 1 -1.05 28.89 -7.10
C PRO A 1 0.41 28.70 -7.49
N SER A 2 1.33 29.64 -7.19
CA SER A 2 2.74 29.59 -7.65
C SER A 2 3.54 28.35 -7.23
N ASN A 3 3.11 27.61 -6.19
CA ASN A 3 3.72 26.36 -5.72
C ASN A 3 2.77 25.16 -5.80
N SER A 4 1.75 25.23 -6.67
CA SER A 4 0.79 24.13 -6.84
C SER A 4 1.21 23.22 -8.00
N TYR A 5 0.88 21.95 -7.88
CA TYR A 5 1.03 20.93 -8.92
C TYR A 5 -0.35 20.64 -9.51
N ILE A 6 -0.44 20.65 -10.83
CA ILE A 6 -1.70 20.36 -11.55
C ILE A 6 -1.48 19.09 -12.36
N TYR A 7 -2.24 18.06 -12.03
CA TYR A 7 -2.21 16.77 -12.71
C TYR A 7 -3.54 16.50 -13.41
N LEU A 8 -3.48 16.22 -14.70
CA LEU A 8 -4.64 15.85 -15.52
C LEU A 8 -4.47 14.44 -16.06
N TYR A 9 -5.49 13.62 -15.96
CA TYR A 9 -5.48 12.25 -16.43
C TYR A 9 -6.79 11.92 -17.15
N GLY A 10 -6.68 11.34 -18.35
CA GLY A 10 -7.81 10.85 -19.13
C GLY A 10 -7.73 11.30 -20.59
N ASN A 11 -8.71 10.85 -21.38
CA ASN A 11 -8.84 11.24 -22.77
C ASN A 11 -9.61 12.57 -22.87
N MET A 12 -8.88 13.68 -22.93
CA MET A 12 -9.43 15.04 -22.97
C MET A 12 -8.67 15.90 -23.97
N ASP A 13 -9.30 17.00 -24.45
CA ASP A 13 -8.59 18.04 -25.16
C ASP A 13 -7.72 18.84 -24.18
N MET A 14 -6.42 18.63 -24.27
CA MET A 14 -5.48 19.26 -23.35
C MET A 14 -5.40 20.77 -23.52
N ALA A 15 -5.50 21.26 -24.76
CA ALA A 15 -5.45 22.70 -25.04
C ALA A 15 -6.63 23.41 -24.41
N GLU A 16 -7.83 22.87 -24.57
CA GLU A 16 -9.05 23.40 -23.92
C GLU A 16 -8.93 23.44 -22.41
N LYS A 17 -8.37 22.37 -21.80
CA LYS A 17 -8.23 22.31 -20.32
C LYS A 17 -7.17 23.27 -19.80
N LEU A 18 -6.07 23.44 -20.51
CA LEU A 18 -5.03 24.42 -20.16
C LEU A 18 -5.56 25.86 -20.29
N GLU A 19 -6.28 26.17 -21.37
CA GLU A 19 -6.94 27.48 -21.54
C GLU A 19 -7.96 27.76 -20.45
N PHE A 20 -8.76 26.76 -20.07
CA PHE A 20 -9.71 26.89 -18.96
C PHE A 20 -9.00 27.17 -17.64
N LEU A 21 -7.95 26.41 -17.32
CA LEU A 21 -7.19 26.60 -16.08
C LEU A 21 -6.53 27.97 -16.01
N ASP A 22 -5.96 28.44 -17.13
CA ASP A 22 -5.36 29.77 -17.17
C ASP A 22 -6.41 30.86 -16.98
N ARG A 23 -7.47 30.85 -17.78
CA ARG A 23 -8.52 31.90 -17.78
C ARG A 23 -9.27 31.96 -16.45
N GLU A 24 -9.67 30.82 -15.89
CA GLU A 24 -10.56 30.78 -14.74
C GLU A 24 -9.83 30.83 -13.39
N TYR A 25 -8.55 30.39 -13.36
CA TYR A 25 -7.83 30.24 -12.09
C TYR A 25 -6.46 30.93 -12.05
N LEU A 26 -5.62 30.81 -13.08
CA LEU A 26 -4.22 31.22 -12.97
C LEU A 26 -4.00 32.66 -13.37
N SER A 27 -4.70 33.18 -14.40
CA SER A 27 -4.55 34.56 -14.90
C SER A 27 -4.90 35.65 -13.87
N GLY A 28 -5.64 35.31 -12.83
CA GLY A 28 -5.96 36.20 -11.71
C GLY A 28 -4.85 36.34 -10.67
N PHE A 29 -3.71 35.68 -10.83
CA PHE A 29 -2.61 35.69 -9.86
C PHE A 29 -1.28 36.03 -10.52
N ASP A 30 -0.53 36.92 -9.90
CA ASP A 30 0.88 37.12 -10.24
C ASP A 30 1.73 35.97 -9.65
N PHE A 31 2.88 35.73 -10.29
CA PHE A 31 3.85 34.77 -9.74
C PHE A 31 4.39 35.29 -8.40
N LEU A 32 4.32 34.42 -7.40
CA LEU A 32 4.90 34.65 -6.07
C LEU A 32 5.96 33.57 -5.82
N GLU A 33 7.18 33.99 -5.54
CA GLU A 33 8.23 33.06 -5.10
C GLU A 33 7.89 32.53 -3.71
N VAL A 34 7.66 31.21 -3.63
CA VAL A 34 7.34 30.50 -2.39
C VAL A 34 8.41 29.44 -2.13
N ASP A 35 9.14 29.58 -1.05
CA ASP A 35 10.05 28.53 -0.59
C ASP A 35 9.27 27.48 0.20
N SER A 36 8.83 26.46 -0.50
CA SER A 36 8.11 25.29 0.06
C SER A 36 8.94 24.02 0.03
N ARG A 37 10.26 24.14 -0.16
CA ARG A 37 11.16 22.98 -0.26
C ARG A 37 11.20 22.20 1.06
N ILE A 38 11.08 20.89 0.94
CA ILE A 38 11.24 19.96 2.07
C ILE A 38 12.73 19.75 2.32
N GLY A 39 13.18 20.14 3.50
CA GLY A 39 14.58 19.99 3.90
C GLY A 39 14.94 18.52 4.21
N VAL A 40 16.15 18.14 3.83
CA VAL A 40 16.71 16.82 4.17
C VAL A 40 17.10 16.81 5.66
N GLN A 41 16.64 15.82 6.41
CA GLN A 41 17.09 15.59 7.78
C GLN A 41 18.56 15.13 7.76
N LYS A 42 19.40 15.78 8.53
CA LYS A 42 20.79 15.33 8.72
C LYS A 42 20.80 13.93 9.36
N GLY A 43 21.61 13.04 8.79
CA GLY A 43 21.79 11.69 9.31
C GLY A 43 22.28 11.70 10.76
N PHE A 44 21.91 10.65 11.50
CA PHE A 44 22.44 10.43 12.84
C PHE A 44 23.81 9.78 12.75
N ASP A 45 24.71 10.14 13.65
CA ASP A 45 26.03 9.50 13.75
C ASP A 45 25.92 8.09 14.37
N LEU A 46 24.95 7.89 15.27
CA LEU A 46 24.64 6.62 15.91
C LEU A 46 23.12 6.42 15.93
N PRO A 47 22.64 5.16 15.96
CA PRO A 47 21.23 4.86 16.10
C PRO A 47 20.60 5.55 17.31
N LYS A 48 19.42 6.14 17.13
CA LYS A 48 18.66 6.77 18.20
C LYS A 48 17.71 5.77 18.84
N GLU A 49 17.72 5.75 20.16
CA GLU A 49 16.73 5.02 20.95
C GLU A 49 15.70 5.97 21.51
N THR A 50 14.44 5.60 21.42
CA THR A 50 13.33 6.42 21.89
C THR A 50 12.29 5.54 22.57
N ARG A 51 11.80 5.97 23.73
CA ARG A 51 10.64 5.38 24.40
C ARG A 51 9.48 6.37 24.33
N ARG A 52 8.31 5.90 23.93
CA ARG A 52 7.04 6.64 23.93
C ARG A 52 5.95 5.80 24.58
N GLU A 53 4.88 6.45 24.95
CA GLU A 53 3.73 5.83 25.60
C GLU A 53 2.46 6.05 24.79
N TYR A 54 1.60 5.02 24.74
CA TYR A 54 0.28 5.11 24.17
C TYR A 54 -0.78 4.62 25.16
N SER A 55 -2.01 5.10 25.01
CA SER A 55 -3.09 4.77 25.93
C SER A 55 -3.75 3.46 25.54
N ILE A 56 -3.98 2.62 26.55
CA ILE A 56 -4.84 1.46 26.48
C ILE A 56 -6.02 1.62 27.45
N MET A 57 -7.07 0.81 27.25
CA MET A 57 -8.23 0.81 28.14
C MET A 57 -7.86 0.24 29.51
N GLU A 58 -8.57 0.64 30.56
CA GLU A 58 -8.32 0.16 31.94
C GLU A 58 -8.44 -1.37 32.06
N GLY A 59 -9.31 -2.00 31.26
CA GLY A 59 -9.50 -3.45 31.25
C GLY A 59 -8.48 -4.24 30.45
N GLU A 60 -7.65 -3.58 29.66
CA GLU A 60 -6.62 -4.24 28.84
C GLU A 60 -5.36 -4.52 29.65
N SER A 61 -4.57 -5.51 29.26
CA SER A 61 -3.27 -5.82 29.86
C SER A 61 -2.19 -4.92 29.26
N GLU A 62 -1.28 -4.42 30.08
CA GLU A 62 -0.04 -3.79 29.58
C GLU A 62 0.94 -4.85 29.07
N GLN A 63 0.89 -6.05 29.65
CA GLN A 63 1.75 -7.16 29.26
C GLN A 63 1.38 -7.68 27.86
N GLY A 64 2.38 -7.87 27.01
CA GLY A 64 2.23 -8.37 25.64
C GLY A 64 1.51 -7.38 24.72
N ASN A 65 1.63 -6.07 24.96
CA ASN A 65 1.06 -5.01 24.16
C ASN A 65 2.06 -3.89 23.80
N THR A 66 3.35 -4.10 24.03
CA THR A 66 4.39 -3.17 23.56
C THR A 66 4.63 -3.33 22.07
N TYR A 67 4.91 -2.22 21.39
CA TYR A 67 5.44 -2.22 20.03
C TYR A 67 6.93 -1.94 20.09
N LEU A 68 7.72 -2.77 19.41
CA LEU A 68 9.13 -2.54 19.17
C LEU A 68 9.31 -2.25 17.67
N THR A 69 10.02 -1.18 17.33
CA THR A 69 10.27 -0.85 15.94
C THR A 69 11.76 -0.59 15.70
N TYR A 70 12.27 -1.13 14.60
CA TYR A 70 13.61 -0.85 14.08
C TYR A 70 13.46 -0.14 12.76
N ASN A 71 14.00 1.07 12.65
CA ASN A 71 13.79 1.93 11.49
C ASN A 71 15.14 2.39 10.95
N ALA A 72 15.30 2.37 9.62
CA ALA A 72 16.48 2.84 8.92
C ALA A 72 16.10 3.73 7.74
N VAL A 73 16.72 4.90 7.62
CA VAL A 73 16.55 5.75 6.43
C VAL A 73 17.32 5.15 5.27
N VAL A 74 16.69 5.07 4.11
CA VAL A 74 17.20 4.36 2.93
C VAL A 74 17.36 5.34 1.77
N GLY A 75 18.50 6.00 1.73
CA GLY A 75 18.86 6.81 0.57
C GLY A 75 17.95 7.98 0.26
N ASP A 76 17.61 8.13 -1.00
CA ASP A 76 16.80 9.21 -1.58
C ASP A 76 15.73 8.60 -2.49
N ASN A 77 14.51 9.08 -2.40
CA ASN A 77 13.40 8.55 -3.21
C ASN A 77 13.51 8.90 -4.71
N LEU A 78 14.36 9.83 -5.09
CA LEU A 78 14.65 10.13 -6.50
C LEU A 78 15.55 9.07 -7.18
N ASP A 79 16.11 8.13 -6.40
CA ASP A 79 16.81 6.96 -6.94
C ASP A 79 15.80 5.89 -7.39
N ARG A 80 15.51 5.89 -8.70
CA ARG A 80 14.57 4.98 -9.36
C ARG A 80 14.85 3.49 -9.07
N LYS A 81 16.14 3.10 -9.07
CA LYS A 81 16.54 1.71 -8.86
C LYS A 81 16.35 1.30 -7.40
N LEU A 82 16.77 2.15 -6.48
CA LEU A 82 16.63 1.94 -5.04
C LEU A 82 15.18 1.86 -4.62
N TYR A 83 14.31 2.71 -5.18
CA TYR A 83 12.88 2.77 -4.92
C TYR A 83 12.17 1.40 -5.12
N ILE A 84 12.51 0.66 -6.19
CA ILE A 84 11.95 -0.68 -6.45
C ILE A 84 12.75 -1.78 -5.74
N ALA A 85 14.08 -1.64 -5.67
CA ALA A 85 14.93 -2.65 -5.06
C ALA A 85 14.62 -2.89 -3.59
N PHE A 86 14.33 -1.84 -2.81
CA PHE A 86 13.94 -2.00 -1.40
C PHE A 86 12.54 -2.58 -1.21
N GLN A 87 11.60 -2.37 -2.12
CA GLN A 87 10.32 -3.10 -2.13
C GLN A 87 10.55 -4.60 -2.34
N THR A 88 11.50 -4.95 -3.22
CA THR A 88 11.88 -6.35 -3.46
C THR A 88 12.57 -6.97 -2.23
N LEU A 89 13.45 -6.21 -1.58
CA LEU A 89 14.09 -6.62 -0.31
C LEU A 89 13.08 -6.82 0.81
N ASP A 90 12.14 -5.91 0.97
CA ASP A 90 11.05 -6.03 1.95
C ASP A 90 10.27 -7.32 1.73
N TYR A 91 9.92 -7.62 0.47
CA TYR A 91 9.26 -8.86 0.14
C TYR A 91 10.09 -10.08 0.55
N ALA A 92 11.35 -10.15 0.15
CA ALA A 92 12.19 -11.33 0.37
C ALA A 92 12.59 -11.52 1.84
N LEU A 93 12.81 -10.44 2.58
CA LEU A 93 13.28 -10.50 3.96
C LEU A 93 12.15 -10.62 4.99
N CYS A 94 10.98 -10.02 4.73
CA CYS A 94 9.96 -9.80 5.75
C CYS A 94 8.55 -10.26 5.36
N SER A 95 8.13 -10.08 4.09
CA SER A 95 6.71 -10.17 3.72
C SER A 95 6.32 -11.50 3.11
N ALA A 96 7.24 -12.18 2.42
CA ALA A 96 6.97 -13.49 1.82
C ALA A 96 6.72 -14.57 2.89
N PRO A 97 5.93 -15.61 2.59
CA PRO A 97 5.85 -16.79 3.43
C PRO A 97 7.23 -17.41 3.61
N GLY A 98 7.61 -17.73 4.87
CA GLY A 98 8.94 -18.24 5.17
C GLY A 98 10.04 -17.17 5.13
N ALA A 99 9.70 -15.89 5.16
CA ALA A 99 10.68 -14.81 5.16
C ALA A 99 11.55 -14.84 6.43
N PRO A 100 12.89 -14.80 6.30
CA PRO A 100 13.82 -15.10 7.39
C PRO A 100 13.69 -14.16 8.58
N MET A 101 13.36 -12.91 8.38
CA MET A 101 13.20 -11.93 9.45
C MET A 101 11.99 -12.24 10.32
N LYS A 102 10.88 -12.56 9.68
CA LYS A 102 9.65 -12.92 10.39
C LYS A 102 9.80 -14.21 11.17
N GLU A 103 10.38 -15.24 10.56
CA GLU A 103 10.61 -16.52 11.21
C GLU A 103 11.52 -16.37 12.42
N ALA A 104 12.67 -15.72 12.29
CA ALA A 104 13.63 -15.56 13.37
C ALA A 104 13.04 -14.82 14.59
N LEU A 105 12.25 -13.76 14.37
CA LEU A 105 11.59 -13.02 15.45
C LEU A 105 10.48 -13.85 16.11
N MET A 106 9.72 -14.61 15.32
CA MET A 106 8.67 -15.49 15.84
C MET A 106 9.23 -16.67 16.63
N GLU A 107 10.31 -17.29 16.19
CA GLU A 107 11.00 -18.39 16.91
C GLU A 107 11.51 -17.93 18.29
N LYS A 108 11.91 -16.66 18.42
CA LYS A 108 12.31 -16.05 19.69
C LYS A 108 11.14 -15.61 20.55
N GLY A 109 9.91 -15.73 20.05
CA GLY A 109 8.71 -15.27 20.76
C GLY A 109 8.68 -13.74 20.94
N ILE A 110 9.30 -13.00 20.04
CA ILE A 110 9.32 -11.52 20.06
C ILE A 110 8.10 -11.01 19.30
N GLY A 111 7.12 -10.48 20.07
CA GLY A 111 5.86 -10.03 19.51
C GLY A 111 4.90 -11.15 19.09
N LYS A 112 3.66 -10.79 18.91
CA LYS A 112 2.57 -11.67 18.42
C LYS A 112 2.38 -11.53 16.91
N GLU A 113 2.74 -10.40 16.37
CA GLU A 113 2.62 -10.03 14.96
C GLU A 113 3.89 -9.29 14.52
N ILE A 114 4.51 -9.78 13.45
CA ILE A 114 5.70 -9.17 12.85
C ILE A 114 5.33 -8.69 11.45
N TYR A 115 5.62 -7.44 11.17
CA TYR A 115 5.45 -6.85 9.85
C TYR A 115 6.54 -5.82 9.55
N SER A 116 6.69 -5.48 8.31
CA SER A 116 7.62 -4.48 7.82
C SER A 116 6.90 -3.43 6.98
N THR A 117 7.56 -2.31 6.80
CA THR A 117 7.10 -1.24 5.92
C THR A 117 8.30 -0.60 5.26
N TYR A 118 8.25 -0.44 3.95
CA TYR A 118 9.13 0.45 3.22
C TYR A 118 8.30 1.64 2.72
N ASP A 119 8.44 2.78 3.40
CA ASP A 119 7.78 4.02 3.01
C ASP A 119 8.71 4.78 2.05
N ASN A 120 8.35 4.77 0.80
CA ASN A 120 9.10 5.35 -0.31
C ASN A 120 8.45 6.59 -0.93
N GLY A 121 7.29 7.02 -0.43
CA GLY A 121 6.60 8.24 -0.86
C GLY A 121 7.14 9.53 -0.26
N VAL A 122 8.17 9.46 0.60
CA VAL A 122 8.80 10.60 1.26
C VAL A 122 10.21 10.82 0.71
N MET A 123 10.72 12.06 0.80
CA MET A 123 12.03 12.42 0.25
C MET A 123 13.17 11.54 0.75
N GLN A 124 13.15 11.18 2.02
CA GLN A 124 14.08 10.23 2.63
C GLN A 124 13.31 8.95 2.99
N PRO A 125 13.21 7.99 2.08
CA PRO A 125 12.54 6.73 2.33
C PRO A 125 13.07 6.05 3.58
N TYR A 126 12.23 5.30 4.26
CA TYR A 126 12.66 4.53 5.42
C TYR A 126 12.10 3.12 5.41
N PHE A 127 12.88 2.21 5.93
CA PHE A 127 12.52 0.82 6.13
C PHE A 127 12.29 0.56 7.61
N SER A 128 11.17 -0.05 7.96
CA SER A 128 10.79 -0.36 9.33
C SER A 128 10.48 -1.83 9.50
N ILE A 129 10.94 -2.42 10.61
CA ILE A 129 10.52 -3.74 11.09
C ILE A 129 9.80 -3.51 12.42
N VAL A 130 8.61 -4.06 12.56
CA VAL A 130 7.74 -3.85 13.71
C VAL A 130 7.36 -5.18 14.34
N ALA A 131 7.60 -5.31 15.64
CA ALA A 131 7.06 -6.37 16.48
C ALA A 131 5.94 -5.80 17.34
N LYS A 132 4.70 -6.21 17.08
CA LYS A 132 3.51 -5.83 17.83
C LYS A 132 3.17 -6.91 18.84
N GLY A 133 2.76 -6.49 20.03
CA GLY A 133 2.42 -7.42 21.10
C GLY A 133 3.67 -8.04 21.75
N ALA A 134 4.77 -7.31 21.77
CA ALA A 134 6.02 -7.66 22.45
C ALA A 134 6.02 -7.20 23.92
N GLU A 135 7.13 -7.44 24.60
CA GLU A 135 7.45 -6.88 25.93
C GLU A 135 8.56 -5.83 25.79
N GLU A 136 8.52 -4.80 26.63
CA GLU A 136 9.54 -3.74 26.63
C GLU A 136 10.96 -4.31 26.85
N GLY A 137 11.09 -5.34 27.73
CA GLY A 137 12.36 -6.01 28.02
C GLY A 137 12.94 -6.84 26.88
N GLN A 138 12.20 -7.04 25.77
CA GLN A 138 12.69 -7.76 24.58
C GLN A 138 13.42 -6.85 23.58
N LYS A 139 13.59 -5.54 23.87
CA LYS A 139 14.16 -4.56 22.92
C LYS A 139 15.56 -4.98 22.44
N GLU A 140 16.47 -5.33 23.34
CA GLU A 140 17.84 -5.69 23.00
C GLU A 140 17.88 -6.97 22.15
N GLU A 141 17.07 -7.97 22.50
CA GLU A 141 16.99 -9.21 21.74
C GLU A 141 16.35 -8.96 20.36
N PHE A 142 15.33 -8.11 20.27
CA PHE A 142 14.71 -7.70 19.00
C PHE A 142 15.75 -7.09 18.03
N VAL A 143 16.54 -6.13 18.50
CA VAL A 143 17.60 -5.52 17.69
C VAL A 143 18.65 -6.54 17.29
N HIS A 144 19.09 -7.37 18.25
CA HIS A 144 20.11 -8.39 18.01
C HIS A 144 19.67 -9.41 16.96
N VAL A 145 18.43 -9.90 17.02
CA VAL A 145 17.88 -10.83 16.02
C VAL A 145 17.86 -10.20 14.64
N ILE A 146 17.35 -8.95 14.53
CA ILE A 146 17.30 -8.23 13.25
C ILE A 146 18.71 -8.10 12.65
N GLU A 147 19.68 -7.59 13.43
CA GLU A 147 21.04 -7.39 12.93
C GLU A 147 21.74 -8.70 12.58
N SER A 148 21.45 -9.78 13.32
CA SER A 148 21.97 -11.11 13.04
C SER A 148 21.43 -11.66 11.71
N VAL A 149 20.12 -11.56 11.47
CA VAL A 149 19.49 -11.96 10.20
C VAL A 149 20.04 -11.13 9.04
N LEU A 150 20.08 -9.81 9.19
CA LEU A 150 20.62 -8.93 8.14
C LEU A 150 22.06 -9.26 7.80
N LYS A 151 22.91 -9.53 8.81
CA LYS A 151 24.30 -9.93 8.62
C LYS A 151 24.39 -11.28 7.91
N GLU A 152 23.61 -12.25 8.34
CA GLU A 152 23.57 -13.57 7.69
C GLU A 152 23.18 -13.47 6.22
N GLN A 153 22.12 -12.71 5.89
CA GLN A 153 21.67 -12.52 4.52
C GLN A 153 22.71 -11.75 3.66
N ALA A 154 23.40 -10.78 4.25
CA ALA A 154 24.45 -10.04 3.57
C ALA A 154 25.71 -10.92 3.30
N GLU A 155 26.05 -11.84 4.19
CA GLU A 155 27.23 -12.70 4.10
C GLU A 155 27.00 -13.98 3.26
N LYS A 156 25.88 -14.67 3.50
CA LYS A 156 25.57 -15.94 2.85
C LYS A 156 24.77 -15.82 1.55
N GLY A 157 24.22 -14.62 1.30
CA GLY A 157 23.32 -14.32 0.20
C GLY A 157 21.85 -14.48 0.55
N ILE A 158 21.02 -13.71 -0.13
CA ILE A 158 19.56 -13.74 -0.01
C ILE A 158 19.04 -14.85 -0.93
N ASP A 159 17.94 -15.49 -0.55
CA ASP A 159 17.27 -16.46 -1.42
C ASP A 159 16.91 -15.85 -2.77
N ARG A 160 17.54 -16.34 -3.83
CA ARG A 160 17.34 -15.87 -5.21
C ARG A 160 15.92 -16.12 -5.71
N LYS A 161 15.28 -17.19 -5.26
CA LYS A 161 13.88 -17.46 -5.61
C LYS A 161 12.95 -16.43 -5.00
N ALA A 162 13.17 -16.07 -3.73
CA ALA A 162 12.38 -15.03 -3.06
C ALA A 162 12.55 -13.65 -3.72
N LEU A 163 13.79 -13.25 -4.08
CA LEU A 163 14.05 -12.01 -4.82
C LEU A 163 13.37 -11.99 -6.18
N LYS A 164 13.50 -13.10 -6.95
CA LYS A 164 12.88 -13.23 -8.26
C LYS A 164 11.33 -13.19 -8.17
N ALA A 165 10.77 -13.87 -7.19
CA ALA A 165 9.34 -13.86 -6.93
C ALA A 165 8.85 -12.45 -6.56
N GLY A 166 9.58 -11.74 -5.69
CA GLY A 166 9.28 -10.35 -5.32
C GLY A 166 9.32 -9.39 -6.50
N LEU A 167 10.37 -9.46 -7.34
CA LEU A 167 10.47 -8.65 -8.55
C LEU A 167 9.29 -8.91 -9.51
N ASN A 168 8.99 -10.17 -9.76
CA ASN A 168 7.89 -10.53 -10.65
C ASN A 168 6.54 -10.06 -10.09
N TYR A 169 6.29 -10.26 -8.80
CA TYR A 169 5.09 -9.76 -8.12
C TYR A 169 4.92 -8.23 -8.27
N LEU A 170 6.01 -7.47 -8.02
CA LEU A 170 5.99 -6.02 -8.16
C LEU A 170 5.79 -5.59 -9.62
N GLU A 171 6.48 -6.23 -10.58
CA GLU A 171 6.30 -5.94 -12.00
C GLU A 171 4.87 -6.15 -12.47
N PHE A 172 4.21 -7.24 -12.03
CA PHE A 172 2.78 -7.45 -12.28
C PHE A 172 1.94 -6.29 -11.75
N LYS A 173 2.16 -5.90 -10.51
CA LYS A 173 1.45 -4.83 -9.85
C LYS A 173 1.57 -3.50 -10.61
N TYR A 174 2.78 -3.19 -11.09
CA TYR A 174 3.04 -1.98 -11.88
C TYR A 174 2.42 -2.05 -13.28
N ARG A 175 2.52 -3.18 -13.98
CA ARG A 175 1.95 -3.35 -15.32
C ARG A 175 0.43 -3.38 -15.32
N GLU A 176 -0.17 -4.07 -14.38
CA GLU A 176 -1.61 -4.20 -14.24
C GLU A 176 -2.23 -2.87 -13.81
N SER A 177 -1.58 -2.17 -12.89
CA SER A 177 -2.05 -0.91 -12.30
C SER A 177 -3.53 -1.02 -11.90
N ASP A 178 -3.86 -2.16 -11.26
CA ASP A 178 -5.16 -2.39 -10.67
C ASP A 178 -5.14 -1.92 -9.22
N PHE A 179 -5.93 -0.90 -8.95
CA PHE A 179 -6.03 -0.27 -7.63
C PHE A 179 -7.39 -0.55 -6.96
N GLY A 180 -8.10 -1.58 -7.45
CA GLY A 180 -9.42 -1.96 -6.95
C GLY A 180 -10.45 -0.85 -7.14
N SER A 181 -11.01 -0.32 -6.06
CA SER A 181 -12.02 0.74 -6.10
C SER A 181 -11.46 2.16 -6.30
N TYR A 182 -10.15 2.35 -6.22
CA TYR A 182 -9.55 3.66 -6.41
C TYR A 182 -9.41 4.01 -7.89
N PRO A 183 -9.75 5.25 -8.29
CA PRO A 183 -9.56 5.70 -9.67
C PRO A 183 -8.09 5.61 -10.10
N LYS A 184 -7.84 4.94 -11.22
CA LYS A 184 -6.47 4.72 -11.72
C LYS A 184 -5.69 6.03 -11.88
N GLY A 185 -6.33 7.06 -12.43
CA GLY A 185 -5.69 8.36 -12.60
C GLY A 185 -5.24 8.99 -11.29
N LEU A 186 -6.06 8.88 -10.22
CA LEU A 186 -5.67 9.35 -8.89
C LEU A 186 -4.41 8.64 -8.39
N MET A 187 -4.37 7.31 -8.49
CA MET A 187 -3.24 6.53 -7.98
C MET A 187 -1.95 6.77 -8.78
N VAL A 188 -2.05 6.90 -10.10
CA VAL A 188 -0.90 7.29 -10.95
C VAL A 188 -0.42 8.71 -10.62
N GLY A 189 -1.36 9.64 -10.36
CA GLY A 189 -1.03 11.00 -9.93
C GLY A 189 -0.29 11.03 -8.58
N LEU A 190 -0.76 10.27 -7.59
CA LEU A 190 -0.07 10.13 -6.30
C LEU A 190 1.34 9.56 -6.47
N GLN A 191 1.50 8.52 -7.29
CA GLN A 191 2.81 7.95 -7.60
C GLN A 191 3.74 8.93 -8.33
N ALA A 192 3.20 9.78 -9.19
CA ALA A 192 3.97 10.85 -9.82
C ALA A 192 4.45 11.89 -8.80
N LEU A 193 3.62 12.21 -7.79
CA LEU A 193 3.98 13.14 -6.72
C LEU A 193 5.12 12.61 -5.84
N ASP A 194 5.32 11.31 -5.71
CA ASP A 194 6.43 10.72 -4.93
C ASP A 194 7.82 11.24 -5.37
N SER A 195 7.96 11.64 -6.62
CA SER A 195 9.20 12.26 -7.12
C SER A 195 9.02 13.73 -7.49
N TRP A 196 7.87 14.12 -8.03
CA TRP A 196 7.60 15.45 -8.53
C TRP A 196 7.67 16.55 -7.46
N LEU A 197 7.21 16.23 -6.24
CA LEU A 197 7.30 17.15 -5.08
C LEU A 197 8.73 17.52 -4.70
N TYR A 198 9.72 16.75 -5.12
CA TYR A 198 11.13 16.93 -4.74
C TYR A 198 12.03 17.37 -5.88
N ASP A 199 11.65 17.10 -7.13
CA ASP A 199 12.31 17.62 -8.33
C ASP A 199 11.29 17.82 -9.46
N ASP A 200 11.00 19.09 -9.79
CA ASP A 200 10.02 19.48 -10.83
C ASP A 200 10.31 18.85 -12.20
N ARG A 201 11.54 18.41 -12.45
CA ARG A 201 11.96 17.79 -13.71
C ARG A 201 11.74 16.28 -13.73
N LYS A 202 11.25 15.69 -12.65
CA LYS A 202 11.14 14.24 -12.47
C LYS A 202 9.73 13.76 -12.13
N PRO A 203 8.67 14.20 -12.84
CA PRO A 203 7.30 13.85 -12.50
C PRO A 203 6.95 12.36 -12.71
N LEU A 204 7.67 11.65 -13.60
CA LEU A 204 7.30 10.30 -14.02
C LEU A 204 8.33 9.23 -13.65
N VAL A 205 9.31 9.55 -12.82
CA VAL A 205 10.43 8.65 -12.48
C VAL A 205 9.94 7.30 -11.96
N HIS A 206 8.90 7.27 -11.13
CA HIS A 206 8.38 6.04 -10.54
C HIS A 206 7.24 5.41 -11.33
N VAL A 207 6.63 6.16 -12.26
CA VAL A 207 5.60 5.64 -13.15
C VAL A 207 6.20 4.80 -14.28
N GLU A 208 7.34 5.24 -14.82
CA GLU A 208 8.08 4.56 -15.90
C GLU A 208 9.03 3.49 -15.35
N ALA A 209 8.50 2.37 -14.86
CA ALA A 209 9.27 1.39 -14.09
C ALA A 209 9.82 0.20 -14.90
N ASN A 210 9.40 -0.01 -16.15
CA ASN A 210 9.74 -1.23 -16.92
C ASN A 210 11.24 -1.46 -17.08
N GLU A 211 12.00 -0.42 -17.44
CA GLU A 211 13.45 -0.50 -17.58
C GLU A 211 14.14 -0.79 -16.24
N THR A 212 13.60 -0.27 -15.16
CA THR A 212 14.11 -0.51 -13.81
C THR A 212 13.94 -1.96 -13.41
N PHE A 213 12.79 -2.58 -13.71
CA PHE A 213 12.58 -4.01 -13.48
C PHE A 213 13.56 -4.86 -14.28
N ALA A 214 13.77 -4.56 -15.57
CA ALA A 214 14.73 -5.26 -16.39
C ALA A 214 16.17 -5.17 -15.80
N ALA A 215 16.59 -3.97 -15.42
CA ALA A 215 17.90 -3.76 -14.80
C ALA A 215 18.04 -4.50 -13.45
N LEU A 216 16.99 -4.51 -12.62
CA LEU A 216 17.01 -5.22 -11.33
C LEU A 216 17.05 -6.74 -11.48
N LYS A 217 16.40 -7.30 -12.52
CA LYS A 217 16.51 -8.73 -12.85
C LYS A 217 17.94 -9.14 -13.19
N GLU A 218 18.70 -8.29 -13.85
CA GLU A 218 20.12 -8.53 -14.14
C GLU A 218 21.02 -8.48 -12.90
N GLU A 219 20.57 -7.84 -11.83
CA GLU A 219 21.33 -7.70 -10.58
C GLU A 219 21.13 -8.87 -9.60
N LEU A 220 20.19 -9.79 -9.87
CA LEU A 220 19.83 -10.86 -8.96
C LEU A 220 21.03 -11.70 -8.50
N ASP A 221 21.99 -11.96 -9.40
CA ASP A 221 23.15 -12.83 -9.12
C ASP A 221 24.46 -12.06 -8.92
N LYS A 222 24.42 -10.72 -8.83
CA LYS A 222 25.60 -9.86 -8.75
C LYS A 222 25.92 -9.33 -7.34
N GLY A 223 25.19 -9.75 -6.33
CA GLY A 223 25.39 -9.27 -4.94
C GLY A 223 24.82 -7.89 -4.65
N TYR A 224 24.11 -7.28 -5.58
CA TYR A 224 23.53 -5.94 -5.42
C TYR A 224 22.62 -5.81 -4.20
N TYR A 225 21.75 -6.78 -3.97
CA TYR A 225 20.82 -6.75 -2.86
C TYR A 225 21.50 -6.93 -1.51
N GLU A 226 22.56 -7.75 -1.46
CA GLU A 226 23.42 -7.91 -0.29
C GLU A 226 24.17 -6.60 0.04
N ASP A 227 24.60 -5.87 -0.96
CA ASP A 227 25.25 -4.56 -0.78
C ASP A 227 24.27 -3.50 -0.29
N LEU A 228 22.98 -3.56 -0.69
CA LEU A 228 21.97 -2.69 -0.14
C LEU A 228 21.75 -2.94 1.36
N ILE A 229 21.73 -4.22 1.80
CA ILE A 229 21.64 -4.57 3.22
C ILE A 229 22.84 -3.99 3.97
N ARG A 230 24.06 -4.20 3.49
CA ARG A 230 25.28 -3.69 4.11
C ARG A 230 25.21 -2.16 4.24
N LYS A 231 24.99 -1.49 3.12
CA LYS A 231 25.03 -0.03 3.06
C LYS A 231 23.94 0.67 3.86
N TYR A 232 22.70 0.21 3.75
CA TYR A 232 21.55 0.96 4.26
C TYR A 232 20.97 0.41 5.58
N LEU A 233 21.22 -0.87 5.90
CA LEU A 233 20.65 -1.49 7.09
C LEU A 233 21.71 -1.81 8.15
N LEU A 234 22.94 -2.20 7.76
CA LEU A 234 24.02 -2.51 8.71
C LEU A 234 24.92 -1.31 8.99
N ASP A 235 25.56 -0.77 7.97
CA ASP A 235 26.59 0.30 8.09
C ASP A 235 25.98 1.72 8.14
N ASN A 236 24.70 1.83 8.37
CA ASN A 236 23.96 3.08 8.41
C ASN A 236 23.73 3.54 9.85
N GLY A 237 24.22 4.71 10.22
CA GLY A 237 23.94 5.35 11.52
C GLY A 237 22.57 6.03 11.61
N HIS A 238 21.94 6.35 10.45
CA HIS A 238 20.64 7.02 10.41
C HIS A 238 19.51 6.01 10.67
N LYS A 239 19.54 5.44 11.86
CA LYS A 239 18.60 4.44 12.35
C LYS A 239 17.95 4.89 13.66
N SER A 240 16.80 4.31 13.96
CA SER A 240 16.19 4.48 15.28
C SER A 240 15.51 3.19 15.74
N VAL A 241 15.54 2.97 17.05
CA VAL A 241 14.77 1.95 17.75
C VAL A 241 13.73 2.65 18.62
N LEU A 242 12.46 2.34 18.42
CA LEU A 242 11.38 2.90 19.21
C LEU A 242 10.71 1.78 20.02
N VAL A 243 10.59 2.03 21.32
CA VAL A 243 9.71 1.30 22.22
C VAL A 243 8.44 2.13 22.42
N LEU A 244 7.30 1.61 22.01
CA LEU A 244 6.00 2.22 22.24
C LEU A 244 5.26 1.39 23.28
N ALA A 245 5.31 1.86 24.54
CA ALA A 245 4.80 1.15 25.69
C ALA A 245 3.33 1.48 25.98
N PRO A 246 2.48 0.47 26.27
CA PRO A 246 1.11 0.68 26.67
C PRO A 246 1.04 1.28 28.08
N VAL A 247 0.13 2.23 28.30
CA VAL A 247 -0.12 2.81 29.62
C VAL A 247 -1.62 2.98 29.83
N LYS A 248 -2.15 2.39 30.91
CA LYS A 248 -3.54 2.54 31.31
C LYS A 248 -3.86 3.97 31.72
N GLY A 249 -5.03 4.45 31.36
CA GLY A 249 -5.54 5.76 31.79
C GLY A 249 -4.75 6.97 31.28
N LEU A 250 -3.82 6.78 30.33
CA LEU A 250 -2.98 7.87 29.82
C LEU A 250 -3.81 8.96 29.14
N THR A 251 -4.85 8.59 28.38
CA THR A 251 -5.78 9.54 27.76
C THR A 251 -6.49 10.36 28.84
N ALA A 252 -7.09 9.71 29.85
CA ALA A 252 -7.75 10.41 30.95
C ALA A 252 -6.81 11.38 31.69
N LYS A 253 -5.56 10.98 31.89
CA LYS A 253 -4.53 11.83 32.50
C LYS A 253 -4.18 13.05 31.62
N ARG A 254 -4.09 12.86 30.30
CA ARG A 254 -3.85 13.95 29.34
C ARG A 254 -5.03 14.90 29.27
N ASP A 255 -6.25 14.35 29.22
CA ASP A 255 -7.49 15.13 29.20
C ASP A 255 -7.67 15.92 30.50
N GLY A 256 -7.39 15.32 31.65
CA GLY A 256 -7.41 16.01 32.93
C GLY A 256 -6.40 17.17 33.02
N LYS A 257 -5.19 16.98 32.45
CA LYS A 257 -4.20 18.06 32.35
C LYS A 257 -4.66 19.17 31.41
N LEU A 258 -5.23 18.81 30.26
CA LEU A 258 -5.78 19.77 29.31
C LEU A 258 -6.94 20.53 29.92
N GLN A 259 -7.88 19.85 30.58
CA GLN A 259 -9.01 20.46 31.22
C GLN A 259 -8.57 21.47 32.32
N LYS A 260 -7.59 21.10 33.13
CA LYS A 260 -7.01 21.99 34.12
C LYS A 260 -6.40 23.23 33.49
N LYS A 261 -5.59 23.06 32.42
CA LYS A 261 -5.00 24.16 31.65
C LYS A 261 -6.08 25.10 31.06
N LEU A 262 -7.16 24.52 30.52
CA LEU A 262 -8.27 25.30 29.96
C LEU A 262 -9.05 26.03 31.07
N GLN A 263 -9.22 25.43 32.25
CA GLN A 263 -9.85 26.09 33.40
C GLN A 263 -9.00 27.27 33.88
N GLU A 264 -7.67 27.09 34.01
CA GLU A 264 -6.75 28.15 34.38
C GLU A 264 -6.75 29.30 33.35
N TYR A 265 -6.75 28.96 32.07
CA TYR A 265 -6.84 29.92 30.98
C TYR A 265 -8.17 30.71 31.07
N LYS A 266 -9.30 30.02 31.20
CA LYS A 266 -10.62 30.63 31.35
C LYS A 266 -10.70 31.54 32.56
N ALA A 267 -10.10 31.14 33.69
CA ALA A 267 -10.08 31.95 34.92
C ALA A 267 -9.26 33.25 34.77
N GLY A 268 -8.33 33.30 33.83
CA GLY A 268 -7.54 34.50 33.50
C GLY A 268 -8.18 35.45 32.52
N LEU A 269 -9.28 35.06 31.87
CA LEU A 269 -9.98 35.88 30.90
C LEU A 269 -10.97 36.84 31.59
N SER A 270 -11.08 38.06 31.08
CA SER A 270 -12.17 38.96 31.42
C SER A 270 -13.52 38.46 30.92
N ARG A 271 -14.59 39.09 31.38
CA ARG A 271 -15.95 38.75 30.92
C ARG A 271 -16.11 39.01 29.44
N GLU A 272 -15.59 40.15 28.97
CA GLU A 272 -15.61 40.58 27.58
C GLU A 272 -14.87 39.59 26.66
N GLU A 273 -13.70 39.11 27.07
CA GLU A 273 -12.93 38.10 26.34
C GLU A 273 -13.67 36.77 26.27
N ILE A 274 -14.33 36.32 27.35
CA ILE A 274 -15.16 35.10 27.34
C ILE A 274 -16.35 35.27 26.38
N GLU A 275 -17.04 36.41 26.42
CA GLU A 275 -18.17 36.70 25.52
C GLU A 275 -17.71 36.69 24.05
N GLU A 276 -16.51 37.22 23.75
CA GLU A 276 -15.94 37.21 22.40
C GLU A 276 -15.60 35.77 21.94
N VAL A 277 -14.98 34.95 22.79
CA VAL A 277 -14.70 33.53 22.45
C VAL A 277 -16.00 32.78 22.19
N VAL A 278 -17.05 32.99 23.01
CA VAL A 278 -18.36 32.36 22.82
C VAL A 278 -18.99 32.78 21.49
N LYS A 279 -18.87 34.10 21.13
CA LYS A 279 -19.37 34.62 19.87
C LYS A 279 -18.64 33.99 18.69
N GLN A 280 -17.30 33.97 18.70
CA GLN A 280 -16.48 33.37 17.64
C GLN A 280 -16.78 31.87 17.48
N THR A 281 -17.00 31.16 18.57
CA THR A 281 -17.38 29.73 18.52
C THR A 281 -18.74 29.55 17.84
N LYS A 282 -19.73 30.37 18.19
CA LYS A 282 -21.05 30.31 17.55
C LYS A 282 -21.00 30.69 16.07
N GLU A 283 -20.24 31.72 15.71
CA GLU A 283 -20.06 32.10 14.32
C GLU A 283 -19.36 31.00 13.51
N LEU A 284 -18.41 30.29 14.12
CA LEU A 284 -17.75 29.13 13.50
C LEU A 284 -18.71 27.96 13.33
N GLU A 285 -19.51 27.64 14.37
CA GLU A 285 -20.53 26.57 14.30
C GLU A 285 -21.58 26.88 13.23
N GLU A 286 -22.09 28.12 13.21
CA GLU A 286 -23.04 28.58 12.18
C GLU A 286 -22.45 28.46 10.78
N TYR A 287 -21.18 28.88 10.59
CA TYR A 287 -20.48 28.75 9.30
C TYR A 287 -20.30 27.30 8.86
N GLN A 288 -20.01 26.39 9.80
CA GLN A 288 -19.82 24.96 9.51
C GLN A 288 -21.14 24.24 9.21
N GLU A 289 -22.23 24.66 9.85
CA GLU A 289 -23.55 24.06 9.68
C GLU A 289 -24.39 24.73 8.59
N GLU A 290 -23.99 25.93 8.12
CA GLU A 290 -24.70 26.63 7.07
C GLU A 290 -24.76 25.79 5.79
N PRO A 291 -25.94 25.41 5.31
CA PRO A 291 -26.06 24.66 4.08
C PRO A 291 -25.59 25.50 2.90
N ASN A 292 -24.86 24.85 1.98
CA ASN A 292 -24.45 25.53 0.75
C ASN A 292 -25.67 26.14 0.03
N ARG A 293 -25.50 27.37 -0.45
CA ARG A 293 -26.57 28.06 -1.19
C ARG A 293 -26.92 27.26 -2.46
N LYS A 294 -28.18 27.24 -2.79
CA LYS A 294 -28.68 26.49 -3.95
C LYS A 294 -27.97 26.89 -5.24
N GLU A 295 -27.68 28.18 -5.40
CA GLU A 295 -27.00 28.72 -6.57
C GLU A 295 -25.54 28.21 -6.68
N ASP A 296 -24.88 27.93 -5.56
CA ASP A 296 -23.54 27.37 -5.54
C ASP A 296 -23.56 25.86 -5.83
N LEU A 297 -24.58 25.16 -5.33
CA LEU A 297 -24.80 23.74 -5.65
C LEU A 297 -25.14 23.52 -7.13
N GLU A 298 -25.88 24.45 -7.75
CA GLU A 298 -26.24 24.40 -9.16
C GLU A 298 -25.03 24.65 -10.10
N LYS A 299 -23.92 25.20 -9.60
CA LYS A 299 -22.67 25.34 -10.35
C LYS A 299 -21.93 24.01 -10.49
N ILE A 300 -22.20 23.04 -9.61
CA ILE A 300 -21.59 21.71 -9.70
C ILE A 300 -22.18 20.98 -10.90
N PRO A 301 -21.36 20.56 -11.88
CA PRO A 301 -21.86 19.84 -13.04
C PRO A 301 -22.39 18.45 -12.60
N LEU A 302 -23.70 18.30 -12.70
CA LEU A 302 -24.36 17.01 -12.44
C LEU A 302 -24.60 16.29 -13.77
N LEU A 303 -24.51 14.95 -13.72
CA LEU A 303 -24.91 14.13 -14.85
C LEU A 303 -26.38 14.33 -15.18
N LYS A 304 -26.67 14.56 -16.45
CA LYS A 304 -28.03 14.67 -16.98
C LYS A 304 -28.42 13.35 -17.61
N ARG A 305 -29.73 13.18 -17.83
CA ARG A 305 -30.25 11.96 -18.46
C ARG A 305 -29.65 11.73 -19.85
N GLU A 306 -29.32 12.83 -20.57
CA GLU A 306 -28.74 12.82 -21.90
C GLU A 306 -27.28 12.31 -21.89
N ASP A 307 -26.56 12.41 -20.77
CA ASP A 307 -25.20 11.93 -20.60
C ASP A 307 -25.13 10.41 -20.43
N ILE A 308 -26.28 9.77 -20.14
CA ILE A 308 -26.38 8.32 -20.02
C ILE A 308 -26.39 7.71 -21.42
N LYS A 309 -25.39 6.91 -21.74
CA LYS A 309 -25.34 6.15 -22.98
C LYS A 309 -26.56 5.22 -23.07
N LYS A 310 -27.26 5.29 -24.20
CA LYS A 310 -28.44 4.42 -24.46
C LYS A 310 -28.05 2.99 -24.82
N GLU A 311 -26.86 2.81 -25.33
CA GLU A 311 -26.35 1.52 -25.76
C GLU A 311 -25.38 0.95 -24.71
N ALA A 312 -25.52 -0.34 -24.41
CA ALA A 312 -24.58 -1.06 -23.60
C ALA A 312 -23.23 -1.18 -24.33
N GLU A 313 -22.14 -1.14 -23.57
CA GLU A 313 -20.81 -1.41 -24.12
C GLU A 313 -20.76 -2.85 -24.66
N LYS A 314 -20.25 -3.00 -25.90
CA LYS A 314 -20.05 -4.31 -26.50
C LYS A 314 -18.78 -4.94 -25.89
N TYR A 315 -18.93 -6.15 -25.40
CA TYR A 315 -17.78 -6.95 -24.99
C TYR A 315 -17.05 -7.48 -26.23
N VAL A 316 -15.71 -7.37 -26.24
CA VAL A 316 -14.87 -8.06 -27.22
C VAL A 316 -14.86 -9.54 -26.83
N ASN A 317 -15.57 -10.38 -27.53
CA ASN A 317 -15.78 -11.77 -27.19
C ASN A 317 -15.82 -12.64 -28.45
N GLU A 318 -15.00 -13.68 -28.49
CA GLU A 318 -15.03 -14.74 -29.49
C GLU A 318 -15.34 -16.06 -28.78
N GLU A 319 -16.31 -16.80 -29.30
CA GLU A 319 -16.74 -18.10 -28.80
C GLU A 319 -16.16 -19.23 -29.61
N ARG A 320 -15.58 -20.21 -28.92
CA ARG A 320 -15.07 -21.45 -29.52
C ARG A 320 -15.44 -22.64 -28.64
N PHE A 321 -15.42 -23.82 -29.20
CA PHE A 321 -15.64 -25.06 -28.47
C PHE A 321 -14.44 -25.99 -28.61
N ALA A 322 -14.04 -26.60 -27.50
CA ALA A 322 -13.10 -27.72 -27.48
C ALA A 322 -13.81 -28.92 -26.84
N GLY A 323 -14.32 -29.82 -27.69
CA GLY A 323 -15.30 -30.81 -27.25
C GLY A 323 -16.57 -30.13 -26.74
N ASP A 324 -16.98 -30.42 -25.54
CA ASP A 324 -18.15 -29.82 -24.88
C ASP A 324 -17.81 -28.55 -24.07
N THR A 325 -16.53 -28.15 -24.05
CA THR A 325 -16.09 -26.99 -23.26
C THR A 325 -16.18 -25.72 -24.10
N LEU A 326 -16.97 -24.75 -23.63
CA LEU A 326 -17.03 -23.39 -24.20
C LEU A 326 -15.76 -22.61 -23.80
N ILE A 327 -15.08 -22.04 -24.79
CA ILE A 327 -13.93 -21.15 -24.62
C ILE A 327 -14.33 -19.76 -25.07
N LEU A 328 -14.24 -18.79 -24.15
CA LEU A 328 -14.42 -17.37 -24.42
C LEU A 328 -13.05 -16.70 -24.53
N THR A 329 -12.79 -16.04 -25.66
CA THR A 329 -11.53 -15.34 -25.91
C THR A 329 -11.81 -13.84 -26.01
N HIS A 330 -11.07 -13.03 -25.23
CA HIS A 330 -11.18 -11.58 -25.21
C HIS A 330 -9.85 -10.96 -25.67
N ASN A 331 -9.80 -10.52 -26.93
CA ASN A 331 -8.60 -9.89 -27.48
C ASN A 331 -8.62 -8.38 -27.17
N ILE A 332 -8.11 -8.03 -25.99
CA ILE A 332 -8.04 -6.65 -25.49
C ILE A 332 -6.61 -6.32 -25.07
N PHE A 333 -6.28 -5.04 -24.98
CA PHE A 333 -4.97 -4.60 -24.49
C PHE A 333 -4.81 -4.90 -22.99
N THR A 334 -3.79 -5.67 -22.63
CA THR A 334 -3.51 -6.12 -21.25
C THR A 334 -2.09 -5.81 -20.78
N ASN A 335 -1.36 -4.95 -21.48
CA ASN A 335 0.01 -4.56 -21.17
C ASN A 335 0.99 -5.76 -21.00
N GLY A 336 0.83 -6.79 -21.84
CA GLY A 336 1.67 -7.98 -21.84
C GLY A 336 1.31 -9.04 -20.78
N ILE A 337 0.12 -8.96 -20.20
CA ILE A 337 -0.40 -9.94 -19.25
C ILE A 337 -1.48 -10.77 -19.92
N GLY A 338 -1.35 -12.10 -19.87
CA GLY A 338 -2.41 -13.04 -20.22
C GLY A 338 -3.22 -13.41 -18.98
N TYR A 339 -4.54 -13.44 -19.12
CA TYR A 339 -5.48 -13.84 -18.07
C TYR A 339 -6.16 -15.13 -18.46
N LEU A 340 -6.21 -16.08 -17.52
CA LEU A 340 -6.86 -17.37 -17.71
C LEU A 340 -7.87 -17.60 -16.60
N ARG A 341 -9.07 -18.04 -16.96
CA ARG A 341 -10.12 -18.41 -16.02
C ARG A 341 -10.72 -19.75 -16.41
N PHE A 342 -10.62 -20.73 -15.51
CA PHE A 342 -11.38 -21.97 -15.60
C PHE A 342 -12.61 -21.86 -14.72
N MET A 343 -13.76 -22.25 -15.25
CA MET A 343 -15.05 -22.18 -14.56
C MET A 343 -15.68 -23.56 -14.52
N PHE A 344 -15.88 -24.10 -13.34
CA PHE A 344 -16.48 -25.41 -13.11
C PHE A 344 -17.85 -25.24 -12.47
N ASP A 345 -18.91 -25.75 -13.12
CA ASP A 345 -20.25 -25.73 -12.56
C ASP A 345 -20.33 -26.74 -11.40
N ILE A 346 -20.53 -26.23 -10.20
CA ILE A 346 -20.63 -26.99 -8.96
C ILE A 346 -22.07 -27.05 -8.42
N GLY A 347 -23.05 -26.58 -9.18
CA GLY A 347 -24.47 -26.56 -8.78
C GLY A 347 -25.07 -27.92 -8.50
N GLN A 348 -24.45 -29.00 -9.02
CA GLN A 348 -24.88 -30.39 -8.75
C GLN A 348 -24.29 -31.00 -7.47
N ILE A 349 -23.38 -30.30 -6.81
CA ILE A 349 -22.80 -30.78 -5.54
C ILE A 349 -23.86 -30.69 -4.43
N PRO A 350 -24.05 -31.73 -3.59
CA PRO A 350 -24.97 -31.67 -2.47
C PRO A 350 -24.68 -30.47 -1.55
N GLY A 351 -25.71 -29.75 -1.13
CA GLY A 351 -25.59 -28.50 -0.34
C GLY A 351 -24.79 -28.65 0.94
N GLU A 352 -24.83 -29.84 1.56
CA GLU A 352 -24.03 -30.19 2.74
C GLU A 352 -22.51 -30.18 2.52
N LEU A 353 -22.04 -30.28 1.26
CA LEU A 353 -20.62 -30.25 0.90
C LEU A 353 -20.09 -28.85 0.58
N PHE A 354 -20.97 -27.84 0.40
CA PHE A 354 -20.53 -26.46 0.11
C PHE A 354 -19.55 -25.87 1.16
N PRO A 355 -19.75 -26.08 2.49
CA PRO A 355 -18.78 -25.61 3.47
C PRO A 355 -17.36 -26.16 3.24
N TYR A 356 -17.26 -27.43 2.79
CA TYR A 356 -15.96 -28.05 2.50
C TYR A 356 -15.29 -27.48 1.26
N ILE A 357 -16.06 -27.00 0.27
CA ILE A 357 -15.51 -26.27 -0.88
C ILE A 357 -14.89 -24.93 -0.41
N GLY A 358 -15.55 -24.28 0.56
CA GLY A 358 -15.00 -23.08 1.21
C GLY A 358 -13.66 -23.35 1.91
N VAL A 359 -13.55 -24.47 2.63
CA VAL A 359 -12.29 -24.91 3.25
C VAL A 359 -11.25 -25.24 2.20
N LEU A 360 -11.59 -26.05 1.19
CA LEU A 360 -10.70 -26.45 0.10
C LEU A 360 -10.12 -25.22 -0.62
N LYS A 361 -10.96 -24.23 -0.93
CA LYS A 361 -10.53 -22.98 -1.55
C LYS A 361 -9.44 -22.25 -0.75
N ASN A 362 -9.55 -22.27 0.57
CA ASN A 362 -8.60 -21.57 1.45
C ASN A 362 -7.31 -22.38 1.72
N VAL A 363 -7.37 -23.71 1.57
CA VAL A 363 -6.23 -24.62 1.83
C VAL A 363 -5.36 -24.82 0.59
N LEU A 364 -5.97 -24.82 -0.60
CA LEU A 364 -5.24 -25.01 -1.85
C LEU A 364 -4.15 -23.93 -2.04
N GLY A 365 -2.90 -24.38 -2.18
CA GLY A 365 -1.72 -23.52 -2.30
C GLY A 365 -1.14 -23.04 -0.97
N MET A 366 -1.74 -23.40 0.18
CA MET A 366 -1.30 -22.98 1.51
C MET A 366 -0.78 -24.15 2.38
N VAL A 367 -0.64 -25.32 1.79
CA VAL A 367 -0.12 -26.54 2.46
C VAL A 367 0.95 -27.18 1.60
N ASP A 368 1.80 -27.96 2.23
CA ASP A 368 2.80 -28.78 1.54
C ASP A 368 2.14 -29.74 0.56
N THR A 369 2.81 -29.98 -0.55
CA THR A 369 2.43 -30.95 -1.57
C THR A 369 3.48 -32.06 -1.60
N GLU A 370 3.24 -33.09 -2.42
CA GLU A 370 4.23 -34.17 -2.61
C GLU A 370 5.59 -33.64 -3.11
N ASN A 371 5.60 -32.58 -3.91
CA ASN A 371 6.79 -32.07 -4.60
C ASN A 371 7.32 -30.73 -4.07
N TYR A 372 6.52 -29.99 -3.30
CA TYR A 372 6.86 -28.64 -2.82
C TYR A 372 6.42 -28.46 -1.39
N THR A 373 7.26 -27.78 -0.60
CA THR A 373 6.78 -27.12 0.61
C THR A 373 5.82 -25.98 0.22
N TYR A 374 4.96 -25.54 1.13
CA TYR A 374 4.05 -24.42 0.84
C TYR A 374 4.80 -23.13 0.45
N GLY A 375 5.96 -22.89 1.06
CA GLY A 375 6.82 -21.73 0.75
C GLY A 375 7.41 -21.82 -0.65
N ASP A 376 7.97 -23.00 -1.02
CA ASP A 376 8.48 -23.23 -2.38
C ASP A 376 7.38 -23.11 -3.44
N LEU A 377 6.19 -23.66 -3.16
CA LEU A 377 5.04 -23.58 -4.07
C LEU A 377 4.61 -22.13 -4.28
N TYR A 378 4.60 -21.34 -3.21
CA TYR A 378 4.29 -19.92 -3.27
C TYR A 378 5.31 -19.16 -4.12
N HIS A 379 6.62 -19.42 -3.91
CA HIS A 379 7.67 -18.78 -4.72
C HIS A 379 7.59 -19.19 -6.19
N GLU A 380 7.41 -20.48 -6.50
CA GLU A 380 7.26 -20.96 -7.89
C GLU A 380 6.04 -20.33 -8.57
N THR A 381 4.93 -20.21 -7.86
CA THR A 381 3.73 -19.54 -8.37
C THR A 381 4.03 -18.07 -8.70
N ASN A 382 4.67 -17.32 -7.80
CA ASN A 382 4.97 -15.90 -8.03
C ASN A 382 6.10 -15.67 -9.05
N ILE A 383 7.04 -16.61 -9.20
CA ILE A 383 8.08 -16.54 -10.25
C ILE A 383 7.48 -16.67 -11.65
N LYS A 384 6.45 -17.48 -11.82
CA LYS A 384 5.89 -17.83 -13.13
C LYS A 384 4.59 -17.09 -13.46
N THR A 385 3.86 -16.65 -12.43
CA THR A 385 2.53 -16.09 -12.57
C THR A 385 2.37 -14.81 -11.75
N GLY A 386 1.32 -14.07 -12.01
CA GLY A 386 0.87 -12.96 -11.15
C GLY A 386 -0.10 -13.40 -10.05
N GLY A 387 -0.15 -14.69 -9.78
CA GLY A 387 -1.01 -15.32 -8.78
C GLY A 387 -2.04 -16.27 -9.39
N ILE A 388 -2.40 -17.28 -8.59
CA ILE A 388 -3.48 -18.24 -8.88
C ILE A 388 -4.47 -18.16 -7.74
N HIS A 389 -5.75 -17.89 -8.07
CA HIS A 389 -6.79 -17.67 -7.07
C HIS A 389 -7.99 -18.58 -7.34
N LEU A 390 -8.52 -19.19 -6.29
CA LEU A 390 -9.77 -19.94 -6.32
C LEU A 390 -10.88 -19.08 -5.71
N VAL A 391 -11.98 -18.95 -6.44
CA VAL A 391 -13.18 -18.24 -5.96
C VAL A 391 -14.43 -19.04 -6.29
N VAL A 392 -15.46 -18.91 -5.46
CA VAL A 392 -16.80 -19.43 -5.75
C VAL A 392 -17.69 -18.24 -6.02
N ASN A 393 -18.32 -18.22 -7.18
CA ASN A 393 -19.24 -17.17 -7.59
C ASN A 393 -20.59 -17.77 -8.00
N THR A 394 -21.64 -16.97 -7.80
CA THR A 394 -22.99 -17.28 -8.29
C THR A 394 -23.35 -16.33 -9.41
N TYR A 395 -23.77 -16.88 -10.55
CA TYR A 395 -24.23 -16.16 -11.73
C TYR A 395 -25.72 -16.36 -11.88
N ILE A 396 -26.47 -15.29 -11.93
CA ILE A 396 -27.91 -15.29 -12.08
C ILE A 396 -28.24 -14.89 -13.52
N ASP A 397 -29.15 -15.62 -14.17
CA ASP A 397 -29.70 -15.18 -15.44
C ASP A 397 -30.69 -14.04 -15.18
N SER A 398 -30.33 -12.83 -15.60
CA SER A 398 -31.17 -11.64 -15.43
C SER A 398 -32.49 -11.69 -16.20
N SER A 399 -32.58 -12.53 -17.22
CA SER A 399 -33.80 -12.75 -18.02
C SER A 399 -34.75 -13.76 -17.38
N ASN A 400 -34.20 -14.66 -16.54
CA ASN A 400 -34.97 -15.69 -15.81
C ASN A 400 -34.44 -15.82 -14.37
N MET A 401 -34.87 -14.95 -13.50
CA MET A 401 -34.39 -14.78 -12.12
C MET A 401 -34.26 -16.06 -11.27
N PRO A 402 -35.07 -17.14 -11.45
CA PRO A 402 -34.86 -18.38 -10.72
C PRO A 402 -33.61 -19.16 -11.15
N ASP A 403 -33.11 -18.92 -12.37
CA ASP A 403 -32.00 -19.68 -12.90
C ASP A 403 -30.66 -19.06 -12.48
N TYR A 404 -29.88 -19.87 -11.78
CA TYR A 404 -28.52 -19.48 -11.37
C TYR A 404 -27.55 -20.64 -11.51
N LYS A 405 -26.25 -20.30 -11.67
CA LYS A 405 -25.16 -21.27 -11.67
C LYS A 405 -24.18 -20.93 -10.55
N VAL A 406 -23.75 -21.94 -9.84
CA VAL A 406 -22.68 -21.81 -8.85
C VAL A 406 -21.39 -22.34 -9.47
N MET A 407 -20.41 -21.47 -9.63
CA MET A 407 -19.16 -21.77 -10.32
C MET A 407 -17.99 -21.76 -9.34
N LEU A 408 -17.16 -22.83 -9.34
CA LEU A 408 -15.81 -22.77 -8.82
C LEU A 408 -14.91 -22.25 -9.94
N GLU A 409 -14.24 -21.15 -9.68
CA GLU A 409 -13.35 -20.49 -10.64
C GLU A 409 -11.90 -20.60 -10.21
N ILE A 410 -11.03 -20.99 -11.13
CA ILE A 410 -9.59 -20.88 -10.98
C ILE A 410 -9.14 -19.74 -11.88
N LYS A 411 -8.65 -18.67 -11.27
CA LYS A 411 -8.14 -17.48 -11.96
C LYS A 411 -6.64 -17.46 -11.90
N ALA A 412 -5.99 -17.38 -13.03
CA ALA A 412 -4.54 -17.24 -13.14
C ALA A 412 -4.20 -16.09 -14.10
N LYS A 413 -3.05 -15.48 -13.90
CA LYS A 413 -2.48 -14.48 -14.80
C LYS A 413 -0.99 -14.67 -14.92
N ALA A 414 -0.43 -14.48 -16.11
CA ALA A 414 1.01 -14.60 -16.36
C ALA A 414 1.46 -13.55 -17.39
N LEU A 415 2.75 -13.17 -17.34
CA LEU A 415 3.35 -12.44 -18.44
C LEU A 415 3.37 -13.32 -19.69
N TYR A 416 3.24 -12.75 -20.87
CA TYR A 416 3.21 -13.51 -22.14
C TYR A 416 4.45 -14.40 -22.32
N GLU A 417 5.59 -14.02 -21.76
CA GLU A 417 6.80 -14.82 -21.81
C GLU A 417 6.72 -16.12 -20.97
N ASN A 418 5.77 -16.21 -20.05
CA ASN A 418 5.55 -17.35 -19.15
C ASN A 418 4.26 -18.15 -19.46
N MET A 419 3.57 -17.81 -20.57
CA MET A 419 2.31 -18.46 -20.99
C MET A 419 2.52 -19.63 -21.93
#